data_7441f310881543543e4371f91d44230a
#
_entry.id   7441f310881543543e4371f91d44230a
#
_cell.length_a   1.000
_cell.length_b   1.000
_cell.length_c   1.000
_cell.angle_alpha   90.00
_cell.angle_beta   90.00
_cell.angle_gamma   90.00
#
_symmetry.space_group_name_H-M   'P 1'
#
loop_
_entity.id
_entity.type
_entity.pdbx_description
1 polymer ?
#
loop_
_entity_poly.entity_id
_entity_poly.type
_entity_poly.pdbx_seq_one_letter_code
_entity_poly.pdbx_strand_id
1 'polypeptide(L)'
;GFAGHPALIGLGKPSAPPRLFAKAEIADAEDNSLSTPVRNAVANLNQRVVGVVINAVDDNLSKGSQTDPRWTVDYIRPLQALLHEARAAGRAVILVSDHGHVLEGGTTGMPDGEGERWRPATSPPAKGEIYIAGSRVLGDDRHELVAPWSETYRYSQEKAGYHGGLTPQEMLVPLGLLSANDQAPDGW
;
A
#
# COMPACT_ATOMS: atom_id res chain seq x y z
N GLY A 1 -9.87 -5.47 10.93
CA GLY A 1 -8.89 -4.46 10.50
C GLY A 1 -7.59 -4.51 11.31
N PHE A 2 -6.63 -3.62 11.02
CA PHE A 2 -5.28 -3.62 11.60
C PHE A 2 -5.27 -3.68 13.14
N ALA A 3 -5.96 -2.77 13.81
CA ALA A 3 -6.00 -2.70 15.27
C ALA A 3 -6.64 -3.93 15.94
N GLY A 4 -7.48 -4.65 15.22
CA GLY A 4 -8.16 -5.86 15.70
C GLY A 4 -7.53 -7.17 15.24
N HIS A 5 -6.41 -7.13 14.50
CA HIS A 5 -5.78 -8.35 13.99
C HIS A 5 -5.14 -9.15 15.13
N PRO A 6 -5.46 -10.45 15.33
CA PRO A 6 -5.02 -11.22 16.49
C PRO A 6 -3.50 -11.23 16.71
N ALA A 7 -2.72 -11.37 15.63
CA ALA A 7 -1.25 -11.35 15.72
C ALA A 7 -0.71 -9.99 16.21
N LEU A 8 -1.33 -8.87 15.78
CA LEU A 8 -0.90 -7.55 16.21
C LEU A 8 -1.34 -7.23 17.64
N ILE A 9 -2.55 -7.68 18.04
CA ILE A 9 -3.02 -7.58 19.43
C ILE A 9 -2.07 -8.33 20.36
N GLY A 10 -1.61 -9.53 19.97
CA GLY A 10 -0.65 -10.33 20.75
C GLY A 10 0.70 -9.64 20.96
N LEU A 11 1.11 -8.76 20.06
CA LEU A 11 2.31 -7.93 20.19
C LEU A 11 2.07 -6.67 21.01
N GLY A 12 0.84 -6.20 21.11
CA GLY A 12 0.45 -4.99 21.82
C GLY A 12 0.39 -5.17 23.35
N LYS A 13 0.05 -4.08 24.04
CA LYS A 13 -0.34 -4.09 25.46
C LYS A 13 -1.85 -3.82 25.54
N PRO A 14 -2.59 -4.39 26.49
CA PRO A 14 -4.03 -4.11 26.66
C PRO A 14 -4.33 -2.61 26.85
N SER A 15 -3.45 -1.88 27.53
CA SER A 15 -3.56 -0.43 27.76
C SER A 15 -3.15 0.43 26.56
N ALA A 16 -2.51 -0.17 25.52
CA ALA A 16 -2.04 0.49 24.32
C ALA A 16 -2.14 -0.48 23.13
N PRO A 17 -3.36 -0.73 22.63
CA PRO A 17 -3.59 -1.65 21.51
C PRO A 17 -2.94 -1.14 20.22
N PRO A 18 -2.74 -1.99 19.19
CA PRO A 18 -2.22 -1.57 17.91
C PRO A 18 -2.97 -0.37 17.34
N ARG A 19 -2.24 0.61 16.82
CA ARG A 19 -2.83 1.83 16.25
C ARG A 19 -2.41 1.99 14.80
N LEU A 20 -3.36 2.36 13.95
CA LEU A 20 -3.16 2.68 12.53
C LEU A 20 -3.49 4.14 12.30
N PHE A 21 -2.60 4.83 11.62
CA PHE A 21 -2.81 6.19 11.12
C PHE A 21 -3.00 6.16 9.60
N ALA A 22 -4.11 6.71 9.14
CA ALA A 22 -4.43 6.84 7.73
C ALA A 22 -3.97 8.22 7.21
N LYS A 23 -3.99 8.40 5.90
CA LYS A 23 -3.51 9.58 5.17
C LYS A 23 -3.85 10.93 5.83
N ALA A 24 -5.11 11.12 6.26
CA ALA A 24 -5.57 12.39 6.85
C ALA A 24 -4.95 12.70 8.23
N GLU A 25 -4.34 11.70 8.88
CA GLU A 25 -3.79 11.84 10.23
C GLU A 25 -2.26 11.99 10.24
N ILE A 26 -1.59 11.82 9.07
CA ILE A 26 -0.13 11.67 9.02
C ILE A 26 0.60 13.00 9.03
N ALA A 27 0.08 14.00 8.31
CA ALA A 27 0.72 15.30 8.15
C ALA A 27 -0.15 16.41 8.73
N ASP A 28 0.49 17.39 9.34
CA ASP A 28 -0.17 18.63 9.74
C ASP A 28 -0.52 19.45 8.50
N ALA A 29 -1.73 20.03 8.48
CA ALA A 29 -2.28 20.74 7.33
C ALA A 29 -1.52 22.04 6.99
N GLU A 30 -0.84 22.63 7.97
CA GLU A 30 -0.19 23.94 7.84
C GLU A 30 1.21 23.85 7.19
N ASP A 31 2.03 22.87 7.58
CA ASP A 31 3.44 22.80 7.16
C ASP A 31 3.82 21.45 6.51
N ASN A 32 2.86 20.54 6.39
CA ASN A 32 3.06 19.21 5.84
C ASN A 32 4.11 18.39 6.59
N SER A 33 4.39 18.73 7.85
CA SER A 33 5.24 17.96 8.75
C SER A 33 4.53 16.73 9.28
N LEU A 34 5.28 15.79 9.88
CA LEU A 34 4.67 14.63 10.54
C LEU A 34 3.82 15.09 11.71
N SER A 35 2.55 14.69 11.73
CA SER A 35 1.58 15.15 12.73
C SER A 35 1.99 14.77 14.16
N THR A 36 1.64 15.63 15.10
CA THR A 36 1.91 15.41 16.53
C THR A 36 1.33 14.08 17.05
N PRO A 37 0.10 13.65 16.69
CA PRO A 37 -0.42 12.34 17.09
C PRO A 37 0.42 11.16 16.63
N VAL A 38 0.93 11.18 15.38
CA VAL A 38 1.82 10.12 14.85
C VAL A 38 3.14 10.14 15.58
N ARG A 39 3.76 11.31 15.73
CA ARG A 39 5.03 11.49 16.43
C ARG A 39 4.96 10.96 17.86
N ASN A 40 3.91 11.34 18.61
CA ASN A 40 3.68 10.88 19.97
C ASN A 40 3.49 9.35 20.04
N ALA A 41 2.75 8.75 19.09
CA ALA A 41 2.56 7.31 19.05
C ALA A 41 3.86 6.56 18.76
N VAL A 42 4.69 7.09 17.85
CA VAL A 42 6.00 6.51 17.54
C VAL A 42 6.96 6.64 18.72
N ALA A 43 7.00 7.78 19.40
CA ALA A 43 7.86 8.02 20.57
C ALA A 43 7.42 7.21 21.81
N ASN A 44 6.13 6.88 21.92
CA ASN A 44 5.61 6.16 23.09
C ASN A 44 5.87 4.63 22.98
N LEU A 45 6.88 4.12 23.66
CA LEU A 45 7.24 2.69 23.65
C LEU A 45 6.19 1.77 24.30
N ASN A 46 5.20 2.30 25.02
CA ASN A 46 4.04 1.50 25.44
C ASN A 46 3.13 1.16 24.27
N GLN A 47 3.08 2.02 23.24
CA GLN A 47 2.41 1.77 21.96
C GLN A 47 3.30 0.89 21.08
N ARG A 48 3.31 -0.43 21.34
CA ARG A 48 4.26 -1.36 20.70
C ARG A 48 4.09 -1.47 19.19
N VAL A 49 2.85 -1.40 18.70
CA VAL A 49 2.51 -1.55 17.29
C VAL A 49 1.86 -0.27 16.78
N VAL A 50 2.54 0.37 15.84
CA VAL A 50 2.07 1.58 15.15
C VAL A 50 2.13 1.32 13.65
N GLY A 51 0.99 1.42 12.97
CA GLY A 51 0.88 1.38 11.53
C GLY A 51 0.67 2.78 10.96
N VAL A 52 1.29 3.07 9.83
CA VAL A 52 1.13 4.34 9.11
C VAL A 52 0.96 4.04 7.63
N VAL A 53 -0.14 4.48 7.01
CA VAL A 53 -0.44 4.26 5.60
C VAL A 53 -0.14 5.52 4.79
N ILE A 54 0.85 5.47 3.92
CA ILE A 54 1.30 6.59 3.08
C ILE A 54 0.87 6.34 1.64
N ASN A 55 -0.11 7.10 1.13
CA ASN A 55 -0.67 6.94 -0.22
C ASN A 55 0.03 7.79 -1.30
N ALA A 56 1.26 8.25 -1.06
CA ALA A 56 1.94 9.20 -1.95
C ALA A 56 2.15 8.64 -3.36
N VAL A 57 2.37 7.33 -3.51
CA VAL A 57 2.57 6.68 -4.81
C VAL A 57 1.26 6.62 -5.57
N ASP A 58 0.20 6.07 -4.97
CA ASP A 58 -1.13 5.97 -5.59
C ASP A 58 -1.69 7.33 -5.98
N ASP A 59 -1.57 8.31 -5.07
CA ASP A 59 -2.02 9.68 -5.33
C ASP A 59 -1.31 10.33 -6.52
N ASN A 60 -0.05 10.02 -6.73
CA ASN A 60 0.73 10.55 -7.84
C ASN A 60 0.33 9.86 -9.14
N LEU A 61 0.28 8.53 -9.15
CA LEU A 61 -0.06 7.74 -10.34
C LEU A 61 -1.51 7.98 -10.80
N SER A 62 -2.44 8.24 -9.88
CA SER A 62 -3.84 8.51 -10.20
C SER A 62 -4.08 9.88 -10.86
N LYS A 63 -3.17 10.85 -10.65
CA LYS A 63 -3.34 12.23 -11.16
C LYS A 63 -2.97 12.44 -12.63
N GLY A 64 -2.54 11.41 -13.34
CA GLY A 64 -2.30 11.48 -14.79
C GLY A 64 -1.12 12.34 -15.24
N SER A 65 -0.27 12.82 -14.36
CA SER A 65 0.95 13.55 -14.73
C SER A 65 2.05 12.54 -15.10
N GLN A 66 2.34 12.43 -16.39
CA GLN A 66 3.46 11.64 -16.95
C GLN A 66 4.83 12.27 -16.62
N THR A 67 5.08 12.65 -15.42
CA THR A 67 6.45 12.90 -14.97
C THR A 67 6.98 11.57 -14.48
N ASP A 68 8.05 11.09 -15.13
CA ASP A 68 8.80 9.90 -14.69
C ASP A 68 9.33 10.14 -13.25
N PRO A 69 8.58 9.78 -12.22
CA PRO A 69 8.98 10.09 -10.86
C PRO A 69 10.07 9.10 -10.49
N ARG A 70 11.28 9.59 -10.33
CA ARG A 70 12.27 8.82 -9.59
C ARG A 70 11.83 8.75 -8.14
N TRP A 71 11.19 7.65 -7.77
CA TRP A 71 10.76 7.43 -6.40
C TRP A 71 11.96 7.40 -5.45
N THR A 72 12.11 8.46 -4.70
CA THR A 72 13.12 8.59 -3.64
C THR A 72 12.40 8.87 -2.31
N VAL A 73 13.09 8.65 -1.21
CA VAL A 73 12.55 8.96 0.13
C VAL A 73 12.10 10.42 0.23
N ASP A 74 12.75 11.33 -0.49
CA ASP A 74 12.41 12.77 -0.50
C ASP A 74 11.08 13.06 -1.19
N TYR A 75 10.64 12.22 -2.13
CA TYR A 75 9.32 12.33 -2.75
C TYR A 75 8.20 11.89 -1.80
N ILE A 76 8.51 11.00 -0.86
CA ILE A 76 7.55 10.50 0.13
C ILE A 76 7.82 11.24 1.44
N ARG A 77 7.53 12.55 1.45
CA ARG A 77 7.89 13.45 2.56
C ARG A 77 7.61 12.93 3.96
N PRO A 78 6.43 12.35 4.30
CA PRO A 78 6.18 11.82 5.63
C PRO A 78 7.10 10.66 6.01
N LEU A 79 7.59 9.89 5.03
CA LEU A 79 8.41 8.69 5.28
C LEU A 79 9.74 9.04 5.94
N GLN A 80 10.45 10.07 5.46
CA GLN A 80 11.74 10.46 6.02
C GLN A 80 11.61 10.86 7.50
N ALA A 81 10.63 11.71 7.81
CA ALA A 81 10.37 12.14 9.17
C ALA A 81 9.96 10.95 10.07
N LEU A 82 9.12 10.05 9.56
CA LEU A 82 8.68 8.86 10.28
C LEU A 82 9.85 7.93 10.61
N LEU A 83 10.74 7.68 9.64
CA LEU A 83 11.94 6.85 9.83
C LEU A 83 12.89 7.48 10.86
N HIS A 84 13.03 8.81 10.83
CA HIS A 84 13.84 9.53 11.82
C HIS A 84 13.28 9.36 13.25
N GLU A 85 11.97 9.58 13.43
CA GLU A 85 11.31 9.39 14.72
C GLU A 85 11.37 7.93 15.22
N ALA A 86 11.16 6.97 14.30
CA ALA A 86 11.25 5.55 14.64
C ALA A 86 12.67 5.17 15.10
N ARG A 87 13.71 5.64 14.40
CA ARG A 87 15.10 5.43 14.78
C ARG A 87 15.42 6.06 16.13
N ALA A 88 15.00 7.31 16.37
CA ALA A 88 15.19 8.00 17.63
C ALA A 88 14.52 7.29 18.81
N ALA A 89 13.36 6.65 18.56
CA ALA A 89 12.64 5.85 19.55
C ALA A 89 13.17 4.40 19.67
N GLY A 90 14.21 4.01 18.94
CA GLY A 90 14.77 2.64 18.97
C GLY A 90 13.84 1.57 18.38
N ARG A 91 12.96 1.93 17.45
CA ARG A 91 11.99 1.01 16.84
C ARG A 91 12.53 0.29 15.63
N ALA A 92 12.19 -0.98 15.51
CA ALA A 92 12.23 -1.66 14.22
C ALA A 92 11.07 -1.17 13.33
N VAL A 93 11.33 -1.03 12.02
CA VAL A 93 10.33 -0.63 11.03
C VAL A 93 10.20 -1.70 9.98
N ILE A 94 8.97 -2.13 9.72
CA ILE A 94 8.62 -2.97 8.57
C ILE A 94 8.05 -2.02 7.51
N LEU A 95 8.71 -1.94 6.37
CA LEU A 95 8.29 -1.17 5.21
C LEU A 95 7.78 -2.13 4.14
N VAL A 96 6.52 -1.96 3.75
CA VAL A 96 5.84 -2.82 2.78
C VAL A 96 4.77 -2.02 2.05
N SER A 97 4.49 -2.36 0.78
CA SER A 97 3.29 -1.91 0.09
C SER A 97 2.22 -3.02 0.09
N ASP A 98 0.97 -2.66 -0.08
CA ASP A 98 -0.16 -3.58 -0.20
C ASP A 98 -0.27 -4.19 -1.61
N HIS A 99 0.20 -3.45 -2.62
CA HIS A 99 0.31 -3.88 -4.02
C HIS A 99 1.42 -3.09 -4.74
N GLY A 100 1.70 -3.47 -5.96
CA GLY A 100 2.50 -2.69 -6.90
C GLY A 100 1.64 -2.10 -8.01
N HIS A 101 2.27 -1.59 -9.08
CA HIS A 101 1.59 -0.89 -10.18
C HIS A 101 2.16 -1.29 -11.53
N VAL A 102 1.31 -1.21 -12.55
CA VAL A 102 1.70 -1.16 -13.97
C VAL A 102 1.67 0.31 -14.39
N LEU A 103 2.76 0.79 -14.96
CA LEU A 103 2.83 2.15 -15.50
C LEU A 103 2.12 2.23 -16.86
N GLU A 104 1.55 3.40 -17.18
CA GLU A 104 0.98 3.64 -18.50
C GLU A 104 2.08 3.60 -19.57
N GLY A 105 1.93 2.73 -20.53
CA GLY A 105 2.87 2.50 -21.63
C GLY A 105 2.15 2.16 -22.94
N GLY A 106 0.98 2.74 -23.19
CA GLY A 106 0.14 2.45 -24.33
C GLY A 106 -0.88 1.34 -24.05
N THR A 107 -1.46 1.36 -22.84
CA THR A 107 -2.50 0.39 -22.48
C THR A 107 -3.76 0.55 -23.31
N THR A 108 -4.46 -0.57 -23.57
CA THR A 108 -5.75 -0.61 -24.23
C THR A 108 -6.87 -0.59 -23.20
N GLY A 109 -7.82 0.34 -23.35
CA GLY A 109 -9.04 0.37 -22.53
C GLY A 109 -9.96 -0.79 -22.88
N MET A 110 -10.33 -1.59 -21.88
CA MET A 110 -11.25 -2.71 -22.00
C MET A 110 -12.63 -2.31 -21.45
N PRO A 111 -13.74 -2.86 -21.99
CA PRO A 111 -15.08 -2.59 -21.47
C PRO A 111 -15.36 -3.32 -20.16
N ASP A 112 -16.48 -2.94 -19.52
CA ASP A 112 -17.11 -3.64 -18.40
C ASP A 112 -16.28 -3.69 -17.11
N GLY A 113 -15.32 -2.77 -16.92
CA GLY A 113 -14.53 -2.68 -15.70
C GLY A 113 -15.30 -2.12 -14.52
N GLU A 114 -15.08 -2.67 -13.34
CA GLU A 114 -15.51 -2.10 -12.05
C GLU A 114 -14.32 -1.59 -11.23
N GLY A 115 -13.12 -2.03 -11.58
CA GLY A 115 -11.85 -1.55 -11.04
C GLY A 115 -10.92 -1.01 -12.13
N GLU A 116 -9.73 -0.63 -11.74
CA GLU A 116 -8.73 -0.14 -12.71
C GLU A 116 -8.24 -1.26 -13.61
N ARG A 117 -8.08 -2.46 -13.03
CA ARG A 117 -7.51 -3.63 -13.67
C ARG A 117 -8.26 -4.92 -13.33
N TRP A 118 -9.57 -4.84 -13.14
CA TRP A 118 -10.43 -6.01 -13.02
C TRP A 118 -11.87 -5.71 -13.46
N ARG A 119 -12.60 -6.75 -13.77
CA ARG A 119 -14.02 -6.72 -14.12
C ARG A 119 -14.78 -7.90 -13.50
N PRO A 120 -16.11 -7.81 -13.36
CA PRO A 120 -16.94 -8.93 -12.96
C PRO A 120 -16.78 -10.12 -13.92
N ALA A 121 -16.92 -11.33 -13.40
CA ALA A 121 -16.82 -12.57 -14.17
C ALA A 121 -18.12 -12.89 -14.96
N THR A 122 -18.71 -11.89 -15.61
CA THR A 122 -19.95 -12.01 -16.40
C THR A 122 -19.76 -12.63 -17.78
N SER A 123 -18.51 -12.66 -18.25
CA SER A 123 -18.13 -13.29 -19.52
C SER A 123 -16.76 -13.97 -19.40
N PRO A 124 -16.44 -14.95 -20.26
CA PRO A 124 -15.14 -15.61 -20.23
C PRO A 124 -13.97 -14.63 -20.35
N PRO A 125 -12.80 -14.98 -19.78
CA PRO A 125 -11.59 -14.16 -19.92
C PRO A 125 -11.14 -14.11 -21.40
N ALA A 126 -10.74 -12.92 -21.84
CA ALA A 126 -10.12 -12.70 -23.14
C ALA A 126 -8.61 -13.08 -23.10
N LYS A 127 -7.95 -12.99 -24.26
CA LYS A 127 -6.49 -13.17 -24.30
C LYS A 127 -5.80 -12.12 -23.43
N GLY A 128 -4.98 -12.56 -22.48
CA GLY A 128 -4.28 -11.65 -21.53
C GLY A 128 -5.03 -11.41 -20.23
N GLU A 129 -6.22 -12.01 -20.08
CA GLU A 129 -6.99 -12.04 -18.84
C GLU A 129 -7.00 -13.44 -18.23
N ILE A 130 -7.35 -13.53 -16.96
CA ILE A 130 -7.58 -14.79 -16.25
C ILE A 130 -8.77 -14.65 -15.30
N TYR A 131 -9.55 -15.72 -15.18
CA TYR A 131 -10.61 -15.86 -14.19
C TYR A 131 -10.00 -16.31 -12.85
N ILE A 132 -10.42 -15.66 -11.77
CA ILE A 132 -10.02 -16.00 -10.41
C ILE A 132 -11.28 -16.17 -9.57
N ALA A 133 -11.29 -17.21 -8.74
CA ALA A 133 -12.32 -17.42 -7.73
C ALA A 133 -11.72 -17.93 -6.43
N GLY A 134 -12.30 -17.55 -5.32
CA GLY A 134 -11.89 -18.02 -3.99
C GLY A 134 -12.34 -17.09 -2.88
N SER A 135 -12.40 -17.61 -1.65
CA SER A 135 -12.91 -16.89 -0.47
C SER A 135 -12.15 -15.59 -0.12
N ARG A 136 -11.00 -15.35 -0.73
CA ARG A 136 -10.19 -14.13 -0.56
C ARG A 136 -10.38 -13.11 -1.69
N VAL A 137 -11.15 -13.45 -2.71
CA VAL A 137 -11.50 -12.53 -3.80
C VAL A 137 -12.66 -11.66 -3.33
N LEU A 138 -12.48 -10.33 -3.34
CA LEU A 138 -13.43 -9.36 -2.78
C LEU A 138 -14.19 -8.56 -3.84
N GLY A 139 -14.26 -9.06 -5.08
CA GLY A 139 -14.90 -8.34 -6.18
C GLY A 139 -16.43 -8.26 -6.05
N ASP A 140 -17.08 -9.38 -5.74
CA ASP A 140 -18.53 -9.47 -5.56
C ASP A 140 -18.90 -10.56 -4.54
N ASP A 141 -20.19 -10.74 -4.27
CA ASP A 141 -20.68 -11.77 -3.33
C ASP A 141 -20.38 -13.21 -3.79
N ARG A 142 -20.02 -13.42 -5.05
CA ARG A 142 -19.61 -14.73 -5.60
C ARG A 142 -18.13 -15.02 -5.36
N HIS A 143 -17.36 -14.03 -4.89
CA HIS A 143 -15.93 -14.15 -4.69
C HIS A 143 -15.17 -14.56 -5.97
N GLU A 144 -15.53 -13.96 -7.09
CA GLU A 144 -14.94 -14.22 -8.40
C GLU A 144 -14.77 -12.93 -9.19
N LEU A 145 -13.76 -12.88 -10.04
CA LEU A 145 -13.51 -11.78 -10.94
C LEU A 145 -12.67 -12.23 -12.14
N VAL A 146 -12.57 -11.39 -13.16
CA VAL A 146 -11.59 -11.50 -14.23
C VAL A 146 -10.63 -10.35 -14.16
N ALA A 147 -9.34 -10.62 -14.22
CA ALA A 147 -8.30 -9.60 -14.22
C ALA A 147 -7.20 -9.89 -15.25
N PRO A 148 -6.52 -8.87 -15.80
CA PRO A 148 -5.44 -9.06 -16.74
C PRO A 148 -4.16 -9.49 -16.01
N TRP A 149 -3.48 -10.44 -16.60
CA TRP A 149 -2.08 -10.76 -16.33
C TRP A 149 -1.13 -10.04 -17.31
N SER A 150 -1.69 -9.40 -18.32
CA SER A 150 -0.96 -8.59 -19.30
C SER A 150 -0.89 -7.13 -18.82
N GLU A 151 0.25 -6.49 -18.97
CA GLU A 151 0.44 -5.07 -18.66
C GLU A 151 -0.31 -4.13 -19.62
N THR A 152 -0.77 -4.64 -20.77
CA THR A 152 -1.31 -3.84 -21.87
C THR A 152 -2.79 -3.49 -21.74
N TYR A 153 -3.48 -3.95 -20.71
CA TYR A 153 -4.91 -3.73 -20.54
C TYR A 153 -5.22 -2.86 -19.32
N ARG A 154 -6.24 -2.03 -19.45
CA ARG A 154 -6.89 -1.29 -18.36
C ARG A 154 -8.40 -1.30 -18.54
N TYR A 155 -9.14 -1.10 -17.46
CA TYR A 155 -10.60 -0.95 -17.49
C TYR A 155 -11.04 0.44 -17.07
N SER A 156 -10.18 1.22 -16.46
CA SER A 156 -10.44 2.62 -16.10
C SER A 156 -10.05 3.59 -17.22
N GLN A 157 -10.33 4.87 -17.01
CA GLN A 157 -9.78 5.95 -17.82
C GLN A 157 -8.25 5.97 -17.71
N GLU A 158 -7.60 6.59 -18.70
CA GLU A 158 -6.15 6.70 -18.75
C GLU A 158 -5.59 7.50 -17.56
N LYS A 159 -4.57 6.95 -16.92
CA LYS A 159 -3.84 7.48 -15.78
C LYS A 159 -2.33 7.26 -15.99
N ALA A 160 -1.48 7.71 -15.08
CA ALA A 160 -0.05 7.45 -15.14
C ALA A 160 0.32 6.01 -14.76
N GLY A 161 -0.54 5.33 -14.00
CA GLY A 161 -0.37 3.92 -13.62
C GLY A 161 -1.65 3.33 -13.07
N TYR A 162 -1.67 2.01 -12.97
CA TYR A 162 -2.83 1.20 -12.60
C TYR A 162 -2.45 0.10 -11.64
N HIS A 163 -3.41 -0.37 -10.85
CA HIS A 163 -3.26 -1.52 -9.96
C HIS A 163 -4.54 -2.36 -9.90
N GLY A 164 -4.47 -3.53 -9.28
CA GLY A 164 -5.61 -4.44 -9.12
C GLY A 164 -5.68 -5.56 -10.16
N GLY A 165 -4.68 -5.68 -11.02
CA GLY A 165 -4.48 -6.81 -11.92
C GLY A 165 -3.56 -7.89 -11.32
N LEU A 166 -3.09 -8.80 -12.18
CA LEU A 166 -2.34 -9.98 -11.79
C LEU A 166 -0.95 -10.06 -12.44
N THR A 167 -0.40 -8.93 -12.85
CA THR A 167 0.98 -8.90 -13.30
C THR A 167 1.92 -9.09 -12.10
N PRO A 168 3.13 -9.62 -12.30
CA PRO A 168 4.14 -9.68 -11.24
C PRO A 168 4.41 -8.31 -10.61
N GLN A 169 4.36 -7.24 -11.39
CA GLN A 169 4.56 -5.86 -10.91
C GLN A 169 3.47 -5.39 -9.95
N GLU A 170 2.25 -5.94 -10.05
CA GLU A 170 1.15 -5.61 -9.15
C GLU A 170 1.11 -6.53 -7.93
N MET A 171 1.46 -7.80 -8.11
CA MET A 171 1.30 -8.86 -7.10
C MET A 171 2.51 -9.04 -6.18
N LEU A 172 3.71 -8.69 -6.64
CA LEU A 172 4.95 -8.85 -5.88
C LEU A 172 5.35 -7.51 -5.28
N VAL A 173 5.43 -7.46 -3.96
CA VAL A 173 5.83 -6.26 -3.23
C VAL A 173 7.10 -6.51 -2.44
N PRO A 174 8.00 -5.53 -2.34
CA PRO A 174 9.17 -5.65 -1.49
C PRO A 174 8.76 -5.58 -0.02
N LEU A 175 9.46 -6.34 0.81
CA LEU A 175 9.39 -6.25 2.27
C LEU A 175 10.75 -5.78 2.79
N GLY A 176 10.79 -4.59 3.37
CA GLY A 176 11.97 -4.02 3.98
C GLY A 176 11.89 -4.07 5.50
N LEU A 177 12.96 -4.52 6.16
CA LEU A 177 13.11 -4.43 7.60
C LEU A 177 14.25 -3.46 7.92
N LEU A 178 13.96 -2.43 8.71
CA LEU A 178 14.93 -1.47 9.18
C LEU A 178 15.02 -1.56 10.71
N SER A 179 16.23 -1.63 11.22
CA SER A 179 16.50 -1.57 12.66
C SER A 179 17.02 -0.19 13.06
N ALA A 180 16.84 0.16 14.31
CA ALA A 180 17.37 1.42 14.86
C ALA A 180 18.90 1.39 15.06
N ASN A 181 19.50 0.23 15.03
CA ASN A 181 20.94 -0.03 15.16
C ASN A 181 21.41 -0.87 13.96
N ASP A 182 22.72 -1.07 13.86
CA ASP A 182 23.34 -1.81 12.74
C ASP A 182 23.22 -3.34 12.88
N GLN A 183 22.36 -3.83 13.75
CA GLN A 183 22.13 -5.25 13.97
C GLN A 183 20.80 -5.69 13.35
N ALA A 184 20.83 -6.78 12.61
CA ALA A 184 19.59 -7.42 12.18
C ALA A 184 18.83 -7.96 13.42
N PRO A 185 17.49 -7.85 13.44
CA PRO A 185 16.70 -8.51 14.47
C PRO A 185 16.88 -10.04 14.42
N ASP A 186 16.75 -10.69 15.59
CA ASP A 186 16.84 -12.14 15.67
C ASP A 186 15.82 -12.82 14.75
N GLY A 187 16.31 -13.77 13.96
CA GLY A 187 15.48 -14.54 13.02
C GLY A 187 15.32 -13.93 11.60
N TRP A 188 16.14 -12.90 11.28
CA TRP A 188 16.19 -12.27 9.94
C TRP A 188 17.58 -12.44 9.32
#